data_c06efa7cf1484c153a20cd86ddd5d819
#
_entry.id   c06efa7cf1484c153a20cd86ddd5d819
#
_cell.length_a   1.000
_cell.length_b   1.000
_cell.length_c   1.000
_cell.angle_alpha   90.00
_cell.angle_beta   90.00
_cell.angle_gamma   90.00
#
_symmetry.space_group_name_H-M   'P 1'
#
loop_
_entity.id
_entity.type
_entity.pdbx_description
1 polymer ?
#
loop_
_entity_poly.entity_id
_entity_poly.type
_entity_poly.pdbx_seq_one_letter_code
_entity_poly.pdbx_strand_id
1 'polypeptide(L)'
;MRKVISGAMPPGLAAAIAMALAVGLVATPASAASAVGDPAHAAVTHDGETPADWAEVDDSVAAPARTLTADLDANDKARVVTVKDVDGAPVITAANVKGRTQATAVVEQQQAIDGAVAVAVQQKQRLVAGHPMRTSQTGRNVSSDPYSESQWALRTLEAGPSWSLADGSGQTVAVIDTGVSREPDLAKNLLVGWDVIRGRSDGRDDQNGHGTHVAGVIAAASNNGIGGAGLAPRAKVLPVRALDAAGKGYWSDVANGIVYAVNQGAGVINLSIGGDTDDPSLRAAVNYALASGRVVVAAVGNEGTGALTYPAAYPGVIGVAATDRSDRVADFSNSGSAVDLAAPGVAIMSTVPGGFASYSGTSMATPFVSATAALLRSAAVARGLGRVDVLRALQASAVDVDSPGVDSRSGAGRLSARNALCAAGACSYGLQAAASMKKRKLTVRLNRETVQRVILQRKVGKKWKQVSVRSTMASGVAVFKVKKRAKAYRVVVPATSETSAVVTRPLKVR
;
A
#
# COMPACT_ATOMS: atom_id res chain seq x y z
N MET A 1 7.70 -42.53 49.55
CA MET A 1 9.18 -42.67 49.64
C MET A 1 9.81 -41.76 48.65
N ARG A 2 10.40 -40.67 49.12
CA ARG A 2 11.78 -40.14 48.94
C ARG A 2 12.23 -39.95 47.47
N LYS A 3 12.70 -38.79 46.97
CA LYS A 3 13.72 -37.88 47.56
C LYS A 3 13.63 -36.50 46.91
N VAL A 4 13.71 -35.48 47.75
CA VAL A 4 14.11 -34.09 47.44
C VAL A 4 15.59 -34.03 47.07
N ILE A 5 15.94 -33.27 46.03
CA ILE A 5 17.32 -32.80 45.89
C ILE A 5 17.25 -31.27 45.72
N SER A 6 17.69 -30.58 46.75
CA SER A 6 18.02 -29.17 46.77
C SER A 6 19.39 -28.94 46.13
N GLY A 7 19.51 -28.01 45.18
CA GLY A 7 20.79 -27.54 44.69
C GLY A 7 20.83 -26.02 44.81
N ALA A 8 21.70 -25.53 45.70
CA ALA A 8 21.95 -24.11 45.97
C ALA A 8 22.70 -23.45 44.80
N MET A 9 22.26 -22.25 44.39
CA MET A 9 23.03 -21.37 43.49
C MET A 9 24.12 -20.61 44.27
N PRO A 10 25.28 -20.37 43.65
CA PRO A 10 26.34 -19.58 44.29
C PRO A 10 25.99 -18.07 44.28
N PRO A 11 26.47 -17.31 45.27
CA PRO A 11 26.23 -15.88 45.41
C PRO A 11 27.18 -15.09 44.49
N GLY A 12 26.62 -14.38 43.51
CA GLY A 12 27.44 -13.54 42.62
C GLY A 12 26.69 -12.78 41.53
N LEU A 13 25.38 -12.92 41.41
CA LEU A 13 24.61 -12.30 40.33
C LEU A 13 23.45 -11.40 40.79
N ALA A 14 23.42 -10.94 42.03
CA ALA A 14 22.34 -10.15 42.58
C ALA A 14 22.60 -8.62 42.65
N ALA A 15 23.70 -8.11 42.11
CA ALA A 15 24.08 -6.72 42.21
C ALA A 15 23.90 -5.88 40.90
N ALA A 16 23.44 -6.48 39.81
CA ALA A 16 23.32 -5.79 38.51
C ALA A 16 21.84 -5.46 38.10
N ILE A 17 20.84 -5.83 38.90
CA ILE A 17 19.41 -5.63 38.52
C ILE A 17 18.73 -4.47 39.28
N ALA A 18 19.38 -3.84 40.26
CA ALA A 18 18.74 -2.85 41.13
C ALA A 18 18.85 -1.40 40.65
N MET A 19 19.41 -1.09 39.48
CA MET A 19 19.58 0.32 39.03
C MET A 19 18.87 0.66 37.68
N ALA A 20 18.05 -0.24 37.14
CA ALA A 20 17.33 -0.02 35.86
C ALA A 20 15.83 0.26 36.02
N LEU A 21 15.32 0.46 37.20
CA LEU A 21 13.87 0.61 37.50
C LEU A 21 13.41 2.05 37.76
N ALA A 22 14.23 3.08 37.53
CA ALA A 22 13.85 4.48 37.74
C ALA A 22 13.60 5.30 36.47
N VAL A 23 13.90 4.80 35.29
CA VAL A 23 13.55 5.44 33.99
C VAL A 23 12.99 4.34 33.11
N GLY A 24 11.71 4.43 32.73
CA GLY A 24 11.04 3.44 31.89
C GLY A 24 11.59 3.40 30.45
N LEU A 25 12.84 2.95 30.29
CA LEU A 25 13.43 2.66 28.99
C LEU A 25 12.96 1.26 28.57
N VAL A 26 12.02 1.20 27.64
CA VAL A 26 11.74 -0.03 26.90
C VAL A 26 12.77 -0.15 25.79
N ALA A 27 13.92 -0.74 26.07
CA ALA A 27 14.84 -1.18 25.05
C ALA A 27 14.38 -2.53 24.50
N THR A 28 14.00 -2.58 23.23
CA THR A 28 13.78 -3.85 22.54
C THR A 28 15.13 -4.44 22.13
N PRO A 29 15.39 -5.74 22.42
CA PRO A 29 16.62 -6.37 21.94
C PRO A 29 16.53 -6.57 20.42
N ALA A 30 17.48 -6.00 19.69
CA ALA A 30 17.70 -6.30 18.28
C ALA A 30 18.14 -7.77 18.16
N SER A 31 17.28 -8.61 17.63
CA SER A 31 17.64 -9.94 17.16
C SER A 31 18.33 -9.79 15.81
N ALA A 32 19.63 -10.08 15.76
CA ALA A 32 20.40 -10.11 14.53
C ALA A 32 19.90 -11.25 13.62
N ALA A 33 19.11 -10.90 12.62
CA ALA A 33 18.85 -11.75 11.46
C ALA A 33 19.82 -11.33 10.37
N SER A 34 20.73 -12.22 10.00
CA SER A 34 21.65 -12.05 8.87
C SER A 34 20.87 -11.87 7.58
N ALA A 35 20.77 -10.64 7.11
CA ALA A 35 20.26 -10.33 5.77
C ALA A 35 21.45 -10.12 4.84
N VAL A 36 21.64 -11.04 3.90
CA VAL A 36 22.44 -10.80 2.70
C VAL A 36 21.62 -9.82 1.85
N GLY A 37 21.97 -8.56 1.88
CA GLY A 37 21.37 -7.47 1.13
C GLY A 37 22.40 -6.78 0.28
N ASP A 38 22.15 -6.73 -1.01
CA ASP A 38 22.92 -6.03 -2.03
C ASP A 38 22.84 -4.49 -1.81
N PRO A 39 23.96 -3.76 -1.69
CA PRO A 39 23.93 -2.32 -1.39
C PRO A 39 23.96 -1.50 -2.68
N ALA A 40 22.84 -1.30 -3.34
CA ALA A 40 22.74 -0.25 -4.38
C ALA A 40 21.28 0.08 -4.72
N HIS A 41 20.59 0.83 -3.90
CA HIS A 41 19.31 1.39 -4.32
C HIS A 41 19.10 2.79 -3.72
N ALA A 42 19.54 3.80 -4.44
CA ALA A 42 19.07 5.16 -4.19
C ALA A 42 17.57 5.26 -4.54
N ALA A 43 16.78 5.79 -3.63
CA ALA A 43 15.39 6.11 -3.88
C ALA A 43 15.32 7.29 -4.86
N VAL A 44 14.47 7.19 -5.87
CA VAL A 44 14.10 8.31 -6.75
C VAL A 44 12.79 8.89 -6.21
N THR A 45 12.84 10.15 -5.83
CA THR A 45 11.68 10.93 -5.37
C THR A 45 10.91 11.52 -6.54
N HIS A 46 9.74 12.08 -6.27
CA HIS A 46 9.06 13.03 -7.12
C HIS A 46 10.05 14.14 -7.53
N ASP A 47 10.03 14.56 -8.78
CA ASP A 47 10.84 15.64 -9.35
C ASP A 47 12.37 15.45 -9.38
N GLY A 48 12.86 14.23 -9.12
CA GLY A 48 14.31 13.95 -9.17
C GLY A 48 15.07 14.41 -7.93
N GLU A 49 14.38 14.85 -6.88
CA GLU A 49 14.98 15.11 -5.57
C GLU A 49 15.21 13.80 -4.81
N THR A 50 16.39 13.67 -4.23
CA THR A 50 16.65 12.61 -3.24
C THR A 50 15.80 12.88 -2.00
N PRO A 51 15.25 11.84 -1.32
CA PRO A 51 14.61 12.05 -0.02
C PRO A 51 15.56 12.84 0.87
N ALA A 52 15.02 13.84 1.57
CA ALA A 52 15.78 14.55 2.59
C ALA A 52 16.45 13.52 3.51
N ASP A 53 17.70 13.78 3.88
CA ASP A 53 18.38 12.91 4.85
C ASP A 53 17.54 12.90 6.13
N TRP A 54 16.91 11.77 6.43
CA TRP A 54 16.02 11.67 7.59
C TRP A 54 16.77 11.84 8.92
N ALA A 55 18.11 11.73 8.89
CA ALA A 55 19.00 11.94 10.02
C ALA A 55 19.46 13.41 10.16
N GLU A 56 18.98 14.32 9.29
CA GLU A 56 19.26 15.74 9.45
C GLU A 56 18.66 16.25 10.79
N VAL A 57 19.46 17.00 11.52
CA VAL A 57 19.06 17.48 12.86
C VAL A 57 17.94 18.51 12.72
N ASP A 58 16.78 18.19 13.30
CA ASP A 58 15.60 19.05 13.33
C ASP A 58 15.81 20.24 14.31
N ASP A 59 15.27 21.39 13.97
CA ASP A 59 15.34 22.61 14.80
C ASP A 59 14.81 22.39 16.22
N SER A 60 13.97 21.37 16.45
CA SER A 60 13.45 21.01 17.77
C SER A 60 14.55 20.65 18.80
N VAL A 61 15.71 20.18 18.33
CA VAL A 61 16.85 19.88 19.23
C VAL A 61 17.45 21.15 19.82
N ALA A 62 17.46 22.25 19.06
CA ALA A 62 17.99 23.55 19.50
C ALA A 62 16.90 24.49 20.05
N ALA A 63 15.62 24.17 19.84
CA ALA A 63 14.51 25.02 20.28
C ALA A 63 14.45 25.10 21.81
N PRO A 64 14.13 26.28 22.40
CA PRO A 64 13.92 26.39 23.85
C PRO A 64 12.83 25.41 24.33
N ALA A 65 13.12 24.60 25.33
CA ALA A 65 12.17 23.58 25.83
C ALA A 65 10.78 24.16 26.18
N ARG A 66 10.74 25.40 26.73
CA ARG A 66 9.49 26.13 26.99
C ARG A 66 8.65 26.40 25.76
N THR A 67 9.27 26.52 24.58
CA THR A 67 8.56 26.69 23.29
C THR A 67 7.88 25.40 22.90
N LEU A 68 8.58 24.27 22.98
CA LEU A 68 8.04 22.94 22.65
C LEU A 68 6.91 22.51 23.62
N THR A 69 6.85 23.09 24.80
CA THR A 69 5.85 22.75 25.85
C THR A 69 4.79 23.82 26.03
N ALA A 70 4.75 24.86 25.18
CA ALA A 70 3.91 26.04 25.36
C ALA A 70 2.41 25.71 25.46
N ASP A 71 1.95 24.73 24.70
CA ASP A 71 0.53 24.35 24.62
C ASP A 71 0.07 23.37 25.72
N LEU A 72 0.96 23.00 26.65
CA LEU A 72 0.60 22.10 27.74
C LEU A 72 0.08 22.86 28.96
N ASP A 73 -1.03 22.40 29.50
CA ASP A 73 -1.54 22.80 30.82
C ASP A 73 -0.94 21.95 31.96
N ALA A 74 -1.17 22.38 33.22
CA ALA A 74 -0.58 21.74 34.39
C ALA A 74 -0.97 20.25 34.58
N ASN A 75 -2.11 19.82 33.99
CA ASN A 75 -2.63 18.47 34.15
C ASN A 75 -2.59 17.64 32.86
N ASP A 76 -2.14 18.21 31.76
CA ASP A 76 -2.11 17.52 30.49
C ASP A 76 -1.18 16.31 30.54
N LYS A 77 -1.65 15.22 29.93
CA LYS A 77 -0.83 14.03 29.68
C LYS A 77 -0.23 14.14 28.31
N ALA A 78 1.08 14.10 28.25
CA ALA A 78 1.83 14.19 27.01
C ALA A 78 2.98 13.17 26.99
N ARG A 79 3.67 13.09 25.86
CA ARG A 79 4.95 12.38 25.70
C ARG A 79 6.01 13.34 25.21
N VAL A 80 7.19 13.29 25.79
CA VAL A 80 8.40 13.85 25.19
C VAL A 80 9.06 12.74 24.39
N VAL A 81 9.22 12.95 23.10
CA VAL A 81 9.71 11.96 22.14
C VAL A 81 11.07 12.42 21.64
N THR A 82 12.02 11.49 21.55
CA THR A 82 13.36 11.73 21.02
C THR A 82 13.59 10.78 19.87
N VAL A 83 14.12 11.29 18.76
CA VAL A 83 14.57 10.53 17.61
C VAL A 83 16.09 10.56 17.59
N LYS A 84 16.71 9.40 17.41
CA LYS A 84 18.15 9.24 17.20
C LYS A 84 18.42 8.46 15.94
N ASP A 85 19.52 8.78 15.28
CA ASP A 85 20.08 7.86 14.29
C ASP A 85 20.94 6.80 14.98
N VAL A 86 20.64 5.55 14.71
CA VAL A 86 21.47 4.42 15.14
C VAL A 86 21.68 3.51 13.94
N ASP A 87 22.91 3.48 13.43
CA ASP A 87 23.29 2.66 12.28
C ASP A 87 22.41 2.86 11.03
N GLY A 88 22.03 4.09 10.74
CA GLY A 88 21.20 4.45 9.58
C GLY A 88 19.71 4.16 9.75
N ALA A 89 19.23 3.91 10.97
CA ALA A 89 17.81 3.70 11.28
C ALA A 89 17.36 4.60 12.44
N PRO A 90 16.13 5.17 12.37
CA PRO A 90 15.60 5.99 13.46
C PRO A 90 15.22 5.11 14.66
N VAL A 91 15.79 5.44 15.81
CA VAL A 91 15.38 4.92 17.12
C VAL A 91 14.54 5.98 17.80
N ILE A 92 13.28 5.67 18.03
CA ILE A 92 12.28 6.58 18.56
C ILE A 92 11.95 6.15 19.98
N THR A 93 12.25 7.00 20.96
CA THR A 93 11.96 6.78 22.37
C THR A 93 10.96 7.81 22.87
N ALA A 94 10.17 7.46 23.89
CA ALA A 94 9.15 8.34 24.42
C ALA A 94 9.07 8.25 25.94
N ALA A 95 9.07 9.40 26.62
CA ALA A 95 8.86 9.54 28.05
C ALA A 95 7.48 10.14 28.33
N ASN A 96 6.65 9.46 29.13
CA ASN A 96 5.35 9.99 29.56
C ASN A 96 5.57 11.11 30.59
N VAL A 97 4.85 12.22 30.39
CA VAL A 97 4.93 13.41 31.25
C VAL A 97 3.54 13.90 31.61
N LYS A 98 3.45 14.64 32.74
CA LYS A 98 2.23 15.31 33.18
C LYS A 98 2.51 16.80 33.40
N GLY A 99 1.82 17.63 32.64
CA GLY A 99 1.91 19.08 32.71
C GLY A 99 3.22 19.69 32.20
N ARG A 100 3.17 20.98 31.93
CA ARG A 100 4.25 21.75 31.31
C ARG A 100 5.59 21.64 32.02
N THR A 101 5.59 21.76 33.36
CA THR A 101 6.85 21.78 34.15
C THR A 101 7.65 20.49 33.99
N GLN A 102 6.97 19.32 34.08
CA GLN A 102 7.64 18.03 33.88
C GLN A 102 8.08 17.85 32.44
N ALA A 103 7.22 18.24 31.49
CA ALA A 103 7.55 18.16 30.06
C ALA A 103 8.79 18.99 29.74
N THR A 104 8.88 20.24 30.21
CA THR A 104 10.04 21.13 30.00
C THR A 104 11.33 20.50 30.52
N ALA A 105 11.34 20.00 31.74
CA ALA A 105 12.52 19.34 32.29
C ALA A 105 12.96 18.09 31.50
N VAL A 106 12.00 17.32 31.04
CA VAL A 106 12.30 16.13 30.21
C VAL A 106 12.77 16.55 28.82
N VAL A 107 12.21 17.58 28.19
CA VAL A 107 12.70 18.13 26.90
C VAL A 107 14.16 18.57 27.03
N GLU A 108 14.51 19.37 28.05
CA GLU A 108 15.90 19.78 28.28
C GLU A 108 16.86 18.58 28.43
N GLN A 109 16.44 17.56 29.16
CA GLN A 109 17.20 16.34 29.32
C GLN A 109 17.37 15.59 27.99
N GLN A 110 16.30 15.50 27.18
CA GLN A 110 16.34 14.78 25.91
C GLN A 110 17.13 15.52 24.83
N GLN A 111 17.07 16.85 24.81
CA GLN A 111 17.88 17.69 23.91
C GLN A 111 19.39 17.58 24.21
N ALA A 112 19.77 17.30 25.45
CA ALA A 112 21.16 17.08 25.85
C ALA A 112 21.70 15.69 25.50
N ILE A 113 20.88 14.80 24.93
CA ILE A 113 21.31 13.45 24.55
C ILE A 113 22.17 13.51 23.28
N ASP A 114 23.37 12.95 23.33
CA ASP A 114 24.26 12.84 22.17
C ASP A 114 23.60 12.02 21.04
N GLY A 115 23.66 12.55 19.82
CA GLY A 115 23.06 11.93 18.65
C GLY A 115 21.53 12.08 18.55
N ALA A 116 20.91 12.97 19.33
CA ALA A 116 19.49 13.34 19.11
C ALA A 116 19.36 14.12 17.80
N VAL A 117 18.47 13.67 16.90
CA VAL A 117 18.16 14.34 15.64
C VAL A 117 16.83 15.09 15.70
N ALA A 118 15.93 14.72 16.61
CA ALA A 118 14.71 15.48 16.88
C ALA A 118 14.17 15.23 18.29
N VAL A 119 13.50 16.25 18.88
CA VAL A 119 12.75 16.16 20.12
C VAL A 119 11.36 16.77 19.93
N ALA A 120 10.30 16.04 20.26
CA ALA A 120 8.92 16.49 20.10
C ALA A 120 8.11 16.30 21.38
N VAL A 121 7.09 17.13 21.56
CA VAL A 121 6.08 16.97 22.62
C VAL A 121 4.76 16.58 21.97
N GLN A 122 4.23 15.43 22.34
CA GLN A 122 3.04 14.85 21.72
C GLN A 122 1.90 14.71 22.72
N GLN A 123 0.72 15.12 22.32
CA GLN A 123 -0.53 14.74 22.97
C GLN A 123 -1.21 13.63 22.19
N LYS A 124 -2.01 12.81 22.89
CA LYS A 124 -2.74 11.71 22.27
C LYS A 124 -3.90 12.25 21.43
N GLN A 125 -3.91 11.96 20.14
CA GLN A 125 -4.86 12.48 19.17
C GLN A 125 -5.77 11.38 18.63
N ARG A 126 -6.92 11.76 18.06
CA ARG A 126 -7.74 10.88 17.25
C ARG A 126 -7.22 10.92 15.81
N LEU A 127 -6.69 9.80 15.33
CA LEU A 127 -6.05 9.69 14.02
C LEU A 127 -6.88 8.92 12.98
N VAL A 128 -8.00 8.31 13.42
CA VAL A 128 -8.92 7.60 12.54
C VAL A 128 -10.21 8.40 12.39
N ALA A 129 -10.58 8.70 11.15
CA ALA A 129 -11.84 9.32 10.80
C ALA A 129 -12.57 8.47 9.74
N GLY A 130 -13.47 7.61 10.18
CA GLY A 130 -14.35 6.83 9.31
C GLY A 130 -15.72 6.69 9.92
N HIS A 131 -16.77 6.76 9.11
CA HIS A 131 -18.15 6.63 9.57
C HIS A 131 -18.76 5.32 9.07
N PRO A 132 -19.34 4.48 9.95
CA PRO A 132 -20.08 3.31 9.52
C PRO A 132 -21.35 3.75 8.77
N MET A 133 -21.57 3.18 7.58
CA MET A 133 -22.79 3.37 6.80
C MET A 133 -23.41 2.01 6.47
N ARG A 134 -24.72 1.90 6.58
CA ARG A 134 -25.46 0.70 6.12
C ARG A 134 -25.99 0.95 4.71
N THR A 135 -25.58 0.15 3.76
CA THR A 135 -26.15 0.14 2.40
C THR A 135 -26.27 -1.26 1.86
N SER A 136 -27.39 -1.58 1.23
CA SER A 136 -27.58 -2.78 0.41
C SER A 136 -27.31 -2.44 -1.07
N GLN A 137 -26.61 -3.30 -1.79
CA GLN A 137 -26.28 -3.07 -3.18
C GLN A 137 -26.29 -4.36 -3.99
N THR A 138 -26.79 -4.30 -5.22
CA THR A 138 -26.81 -5.38 -6.20
C THR A 138 -25.90 -5.06 -7.39
N GLY A 139 -25.23 -6.06 -7.95
CA GLY A 139 -24.35 -5.91 -9.12
C GLY A 139 -23.73 -7.26 -9.55
N ARG A 140 -22.96 -7.27 -10.64
CA ARG A 140 -22.27 -8.49 -11.09
C ARG A 140 -21.12 -8.87 -10.17
N ASN A 141 -21.00 -10.16 -9.85
CA ASN A 141 -19.96 -10.69 -8.98
C ASN A 141 -18.57 -10.63 -9.61
N VAL A 142 -17.58 -10.21 -8.81
CA VAL A 142 -16.14 -10.24 -9.16
C VAL A 142 -15.50 -11.54 -8.65
N SER A 143 -16.04 -12.11 -7.59
CA SER A 143 -15.65 -13.40 -6.99
C SER A 143 -16.89 -14.24 -6.69
N SER A 144 -16.70 -15.48 -6.26
CA SER A 144 -17.79 -16.35 -5.80
C SER A 144 -18.20 -16.12 -4.34
N ASP A 145 -17.61 -15.12 -3.69
CA ASP A 145 -17.81 -14.84 -2.27
C ASP A 145 -19.16 -14.13 -2.02
N PRO A 146 -19.82 -14.36 -0.87
CA PRO A 146 -21.18 -13.91 -0.60
C PRO A 146 -21.43 -12.40 -0.76
N TYR A 147 -20.45 -11.55 -0.38
CA TYR A 147 -20.59 -10.10 -0.46
C TYR A 147 -20.00 -9.48 -1.74
N SER A 148 -19.58 -10.29 -2.72
CA SER A 148 -18.99 -9.81 -3.98
C SER A 148 -19.90 -8.82 -4.72
N GLU A 149 -21.23 -9.01 -4.66
CA GLU A 149 -22.19 -8.07 -5.24
C GLU A 149 -22.16 -6.69 -4.58
N SER A 150 -21.90 -6.63 -3.28
CA SER A 150 -21.82 -5.39 -2.52
C SER A 150 -20.51 -4.63 -2.71
N GLN A 151 -19.48 -5.29 -3.24
CA GLN A 151 -18.15 -4.72 -3.46
C GLN A 151 -18.06 -3.98 -4.80
N TRP A 152 -18.81 -2.88 -4.94
CA TRP A 152 -18.83 -2.09 -6.16
C TRP A 152 -17.44 -1.58 -6.58
N ALA A 153 -16.59 -1.22 -5.61
CA ALA A 153 -15.25 -0.70 -5.83
C ALA A 153 -14.36 -1.68 -6.62
N LEU A 154 -14.44 -2.99 -6.32
CA LEU A 154 -13.66 -4.00 -7.04
C LEU A 154 -14.06 -4.09 -8.52
N ARG A 155 -15.32 -3.82 -8.86
CA ARG A 155 -15.76 -3.76 -10.26
C ARG A 155 -15.22 -2.52 -10.96
N THR A 156 -15.33 -1.36 -10.30
CA THR A 156 -14.82 -0.08 -10.82
C THR A 156 -13.29 -0.13 -11.04
N LEU A 157 -12.56 -0.81 -10.17
CA LEU A 157 -11.12 -1.00 -10.26
C LEU A 157 -10.69 -2.17 -11.16
N GLU A 158 -11.65 -2.84 -11.83
CA GLU A 158 -11.40 -4.00 -12.69
C GLU A 158 -10.58 -5.11 -12.00
N ALA A 159 -10.94 -5.45 -10.75
CA ALA A 159 -10.21 -6.43 -9.94
C ALA A 159 -10.06 -7.79 -10.62
N GLY A 160 -11.12 -8.35 -11.20
CA GLY A 160 -11.06 -9.64 -11.91
C GLY A 160 -10.02 -9.65 -13.04
N PRO A 161 -10.06 -8.71 -14.00
CA PRO A 161 -8.99 -8.54 -14.99
C PRO A 161 -7.61 -8.31 -14.40
N SER A 162 -7.49 -7.57 -13.30
CA SER A 162 -6.21 -7.32 -12.61
C SER A 162 -5.61 -8.59 -12.03
N TRP A 163 -6.42 -9.47 -11.43
CA TRP A 163 -5.96 -10.73 -10.84
C TRP A 163 -5.41 -11.72 -11.88
N SER A 164 -5.81 -11.61 -13.14
CA SER A 164 -5.18 -12.36 -14.23
C SER A 164 -3.75 -11.90 -14.54
N LEU A 165 -3.38 -10.70 -14.11
CA LEU A 165 -2.06 -10.10 -14.31
C LEU A 165 -1.19 -10.23 -13.05
N ALA A 166 -1.74 -9.98 -11.88
CA ALA A 166 -1.09 -10.12 -10.58
C ALA A 166 -2.16 -10.19 -9.48
N ASP A 167 -1.89 -10.92 -8.41
CA ASP A 167 -2.80 -11.14 -7.29
C ASP A 167 -2.23 -10.72 -5.92
N GLY A 168 -1.04 -10.10 -5.92
CA GLY A 168 -0.33 -9.67 -4.73
C GLY A 168 0.58 -10.74 -4.10
N SER A 169 0.68 -11.93 -4.69
CA SER A 169 1.56 -13.00 -4.20
C SER A 169 2.99 -12.50 -4.00
N GLY A 170 3.62 -12.90 -2.89
CA GLY A 170 4.98 -12.52 -2.53
C GLY A 170 5.14 -11.10 -1.98
N GLN A 171 4.05 -10.33 -1.84
CA GLN A 171 4.10 -8.98 -1.27
C GLN A 171 3.51 -8.96 0.14
N THR A 172 4.08 -8.08 0.96
CA THR A 172 3.58 -7.77 2.30
C THR A 172 3.19 -6.30 2.36
N VAL A 173 1.96 -6.02 2.80
CA VAL A 173 1.45 -4.69 3.10
C VAL A 173 1.33 -4.56 4.61
N ALA A 174 2.04 -3.61 5.20
CA ALA A 174 1.86 -3.26 6.61
C ALA A 174 0.62 -2.37 6.76
N VAL A 175 -0.25 -2.70 7.69
CA VAL A 175 -1.40 -1.90 8.10
C VAL A 175 -1.12 -1.36 9.50
N ILE A 176 -0.74 -0.07 9.57
CA ILE A 176 -0.45 0.62 10.82
C ILE A 176 -1.72 1.36 11.24
N ASP A 177 -2.43 0.80 12.23
CA ASP A 177 -3.80 1.18 12.51
C ASP A 177 -4.23 0.74 13.94
N THR A 178 -5.51 0.46 14.16
CA THR A 178 -6.08 -0.03 15.43
C THR A 178 -5.79 -1.51 15.74
N GLY A 179 -5.03 -2.18 14.86
CA GLY A 179 -4.82 -3.62 14.83
C GLY A 179 -5.59 -4.27 13.67
N VAL A 180 -5.47 -5.58 13.53
CA VAL A 180 -6.26 -6.36 12.54
C VAL A 180 -6.74 -7.67 13.18
N SER A 181 -8.04 -7.83 13.35
CA SER A 181 -8.62 -9.05 13.90
C SER A 181 -8.40 -10.26 12.99
N ARG A 182 -8.21 -11.44 13.61
CA ARG A 182 -8.03 -12.70 12.87
C ARG A 182 -9.37 -13.26 12.39
N GLU A 183 -9.99 -12.56 11.46
CA GLU A 183 -11.23 -13.01 10.84
C GLU A 183 -10.99 -14.14 9.83
N PRO A 184 -11.93 -15.07 9.63
CA PRO A 184 -11.77 -16.19 8.71
C PRO A 184 -11.36 -15.79 7.31
N ASP A 185 -11.91 -14.68 6.80
CA ASP A 185 -11.66 -14.15 5.45
C ASP A 185 -10.26 -13.56 5.29
N LEU A 186 -9.62 -13.14 6.39
CA LEU A 186 -8.26 -12.60 6.44
C LEU A 186 -7.21 -13.61 6.90
N ALA A 187 -7.61 -14.65 7.63
CA ALA A 187 -6.71 -15.51 8.40
C ALA A 187 -5.56 -16.12 7.60
N LYS A 188 -5.79 -16.44 6.32
CA LYS A 188 -4.78 -17.01 5.41
C LYS A 188 -3.69 -16.01 5.04
N ASN A 189 -4.01 -14.74 5.02
CA ASN A 189 -3.15 -13.65 4.56
C ASN A 189 -2.58 -12.82 5.71
N LEU A 190 -3.05 -13.03 6.94
CA LEU A 190 -2.67 -12.24 8.11
C LEU A 190 -1.41 -12.79 8.79
N LEU A 191 -0.40 -11.96 8.94
CA LEU A 191 0.81 -12.22 9.73
C LEU A 191 0.55 -11.92 11.21
N VAL A 192 1.52 -12.21 12.08
CA VAL A 192 1.42 -11.94 13.53
C VAL A 192 1.49 -10.43 13.83
N GLY A 193 2.49 -9.75 13.29
CA GLY A 193 2.69 -8.33 13.46
C GLY A 193 3.12 -7.90 14.87
N TRP A 194 2.83 -6.64 15.22
CA TRP A 194 3.29 -6.00 16.45
C TRP A 194 2.23 -5.08 17.07
N ASP A 195 2.06 -5.15 18.39
CA ASP A 195 1.29 -4.18 19.18
C ASP A 195 2.26 -3.17 19.80
N VAL A 196 2.39 -2.01 19.15
CA VAL A 196 3.28 -0.93 19.60
C VAL A 196 2.83 -0.39 20.96
N ILE A 197 1.53 -0.28 21.19
CA ILE A 197 0.96 0.30 22.43
C ILE A 197 1.34 -0.55 23.66
N ARG A 198 1.36 -1.87 23.49
CA ARG A 198 1.69 -2.82 24.57
C ARG A 198 3.13 -3.32 24.52
N GLY A 199 3.90 -2.94 23.50
CA GLY A 199 5.29 -3.36 23.34
C GLY A 199 5.44 -4.89 23.19
N ARG A 200 4.53 -5.57 22.48
CA ARG A 200 4.54 -7.02 22.36
C ARG A 200 4.28 -7.51 20.94
N SER A 201 4.74 -8.71 20.64
CA SER A 201 4.35 -9.42 19.44
C SER A 201 2.83 -9.66 19.45
N ASP A 202 2.20 -9.54 18.29
CA ASP A 202 0.79 -9.75 17.97
C ASP A 202 -0.04 -8.48 17.81
N GLY A 203 0.00 -7.91 16.60
CA GLY A 203 -0.84 -6.78 16.18
C GLY A 203 -2.28 -7.16 15.81
N ARG A 204 -2.71 -8.40 16.10
CA ARG A 204 -4.03 -8.93 15.70
C ARG A 204 -5.15 -8.68 16.72
N ASP A 205 -4.96 -7.76 17.63
CA ASP A 205 -5.98 -7.30 18.58
C ASP A 205 -6.57 -5.98 18.08
N ASP A 206 -7.72 -6.03 17.40
CA ASP A 206 -8.45 -4.87 16.91
C ASP A 206 -9.79 -4.74 17.65
N GLN A 207 -9.84 -3.80 18.59
CA GLN A 207 -11.04 -3.51 19.37
C GLN A 207 -11.89 -2.37 18.78
N ASN A 208 -11.44 -1.75 17.69
CA ASN A 208 -12.12 -0.68 16.98
C ASN A 208 -12.82 -1.18 15.71
N GLY A 209 -12.14 -2.02 14.95
CA GLY A 209 -12.60 -2.57 13.67
C GLY A 209 -12.09 -1.82 12.44
N HIS A 210 -11.48 -0.64 12.59
CA HIS A 210 -11.02 0.15 11.46
C HIS A 210 -9.87 -0.53 10.73
N GLY A 211 -8.81 -0.95 11.44
CA GLY A 211 -7.68 -1.62 10.82
C GLY A 211 -8.04 -2.97 10.19
N THR A 212 -8.99 -3.70 10.77
CA THR A 212 -9.52 -4.94 10.17
C THR A 212 -10.25 -4.65 8.86
N HIS A 213 -11.05 -3.58 8.80
CA HIS A 213 -11.73 -3.15 7.59
C HIS A 213 -10.73 -2.79 6.48
N VAL A 214 -9.73 -1.98 6.80
CA VAL A 214 -8.62 -1.60 5.91
C VAL A 214 -7.90 -2.84 5.37
N ALA A 215 -7.54 -3.78 6.25
CA ALA A 215 -6.88 -5.02 5.86
C ALA A 215 -7.73 -5.89 4.92
N GLY A 216 -9.04 -5.93 5.14
CA GLY A 216 -9.99 -6.63 4.27
C GLY A 216 -10.04 -6.05 2.86
N VAL A 217 -10.05 -4.72 2.72
CA VAL A 217 -9.96 -4.04 1.42
C VAL A 217 -8.67 -4.41 0.68
N ILE A 218 -7.55 -4.56 1.40
CA ILE A 218 -6.28 -4.95 0.80
C ILE A 218 -6.29 -6.42 0.40
N ALA A 219 -6.58 -7.35 1.32
CA ALA A 219 -6.19 -8.75 1.16
C ALA A 219 -7.17 -9.77 1.76
N ALA A 220 -8.47 -9.47 1.88
CA ALA A 220 -9.46 -10.52 2.09
C ALA A 220 -9.33 -11.59 0.99
N ALA A 221 -9.39 -12.87 1.36
CA ALA A 221 -9.11 -13.97 0.45
C ALA A 221 -10.27 -14.15 -0.55
N SER A 222 -9.98 -14.09 -1.84
CA SER A 222 -11.00 -14.26 -2.89
C SER A 222 -11.38 -15.71 -3.13
N ASN A 223 -12.63 -15.96 -3.52
CA ASN A 223 -13.17 -17.26 -3.93
C ASN A 223 -13.02 -18.34 -2.83
N ASN A 224 -13.18 -17.96 -1.58
CA ASN A 224 -13.14 -18.86 -0.42
C ASN A 224 -14.53 -19.20 0.14
N GLY A 225 -15.59 -18.62 -0.44
CA GLY A 225 -16.99 -18.79 0.01
C GLY A 225 -17.32 -18.02 1.29
N ILE A 226 -16.47 -17.09 1.71
CA ILE A 226 -16.61 -16.29 2.93
C ILE A 226 -16.50 -14.82 2.56
N GLY A 227 -17.36 -13.96 3.12
CA GLY A 227 -17.22 -12.52 3.04
C GLY A 227 -17.15 -11.96 1.63
N GLY A 228 -16.07 -11.27 1.33
CA GLY A 228 -15.78 -10.67 0.05
C GLY A 228 -14.35 -10.94 -0.39
N ALA A 229 -13.79 -10.02 -1.20
CA ALA A 229 -12.40 -10.11 -1.62
C ALA A 229 -11.66 -8.79 -1.39
N GLY A 230 -10.38 -8.86 -1.11
CA GLY A 230 -9.46 -7.74 -1.19
C GLY A 230 -8.95 -7.54 -2.61
N LEU A 231 -8.48 -6.34 -2.94
CA LEU A 231 -7.97 -6.06 -4.29
C LEU A 231 -6.65 -6.80 -4.59
N ALA A 232 -5.85 -7.12 -3.57
CA ALA A 232 -4.64 -7.96 -3.67
C ALA A 232 -4.82 -9.25 -2.84
N PRO A 233 -5.68 -10.20 -3.27
CA PRO A 233 -6.21 -11.27 -2.40
C PRO A 233 -5.18 -12.33 -1.99
N ARG A 234 -3.94 -12.24 -2.43
CA ARG A 234 -2.83 -13.11 -2.02
C ARG A 234 -1.64 -12.34 -1.43
N ALA A 235 -1.74 -11.02 -1.27
CA ALA A 235 -0.79 -10.26 -0.48
C ALA A 235 -0.89 -10.65 1.01
N LYS A 236 0.22 -10.52 1.74
CA LYS A 236 0.23 -10.67 3.19
C LYS A 236 -0.03 -9.33 3.86
N VAL A 237 -0.80 -9.35 4.92
CA VAL A 237 -1.02 -8.19 5.80
C VAL A 237 -0.15 -8.35 7.04
N LEU A 238 0.71 -7.37 7.29
CA LEU A 238 1.47 -7.23 8.53
C LEU A 238 0.71 -6.25 9.43
N PRO A 239 -0.03 -6.73 10.46
CA PRO A 239 -0.78 -5.85 11.33
C PRO A 239 0.16 -5.16 12.32
N VAL A 240 0.06 -3.84 12.42
CA VAL A 240 0.80 -3.04 13.39
C VAL A 240 -0.18 -2.18 14.17
N ARG A 241 -0.44 -2.56 15.42
CA ARG A 241 -1.36 -1.82 16.27
C ARG A 241 -0.65 -0.63 16.89
N ALA A 242 -0.96 0.56 16.42
CA ALA A 242 -0.46 1.84 16.91
C ALA A 242 -1.56 2.70 17.54
N LEU A 243 -2.84 2.33 17.35
CA LEU A 243 -4.00 3.08 17.85
C LEU A 243 -4.84 2.24 18.80
N ASP A 244 -5.48 2.91 19.76
CA ASP A 244 -6.37 2.29 20.76
C ASP A 244 -7.78 2.01 20.20
N ALA A 245 -8.66 1.47 21.05
CA ALA A 245 -10.04 1.15 20.69
C ALA A 245 -10.88 2.37 20.28
N ALA A 246 -10.47 3.59 20.65
CA ALA A 246 -11.12 4.82 20.23
C ALA A 246 -10.52 5.42 18.94
N GLY A 247 -9.56 4.75 18.31
CA GLY A 247 -8.82 5.23 17.14
C GLY A 247 -7.87 6.39 17.50
N LYS A 248 -7.40 6.45 18.74
CA LYS A 248 -6.47 7.47 19.23
C LYS A 248 -5.08 6.89 19.41
N GLY A 249 -4.06 7.68 19.12
CA GLY A 249 -2.65 7.30 19.26
C GLY A 249 -1.72 8.49 19.40
N TYR A 250 -0.45 8.19 19.55
CA TYR A 250 0.64 9.14 19.46
C TYR A 250 1.38 8.93 18.14
N TRP A 251 1.90 10.00 17.57
CA TRP A 251 2.71 9.91 16.35
C TRP A 251 3.95 9.04 16.54
N SER A 252 4.55 9.03 17.73
CA SER A 252 5.66 8.14 18.08
C SER A 252 5.30 6.65 18.00
N ASP A 253 4.06 6.26 18.34
CA ASP A 253 3.62 4.88 18.20
C ASP A 253 3.46 4.51 16.69
N VAL A 254 2.92 5.43 15.90
CA VAL A 254 2.82 5.28 14.43
C VAL A 254 4.22 5.20 13.82
N ALA A 255 5.13 6.08 14.20
CA ALA A 255 6.50 6.13 13.72
C ALA A 255 7.28 4.85 14.06
N ASN A 256 7.18 4.35 15.29
CA ASN A 256 7.74 3.04 15.67
C ASN A 256 7.11 1.89 14.86
N GLY A 257 5.82 1.99 14.54
CA GLY A 257 5.13 1.04 13.66
C GLY A 257 5.70 1.04 12.25
N ILE A 258 6.01 2.22 11.68
CA ILE A 258 6.63 2.36 10.36
C ILE A 258 8.02 1.73 10.36
N VAL A 259 8.87 2.06 11.34
CA VAL A 259 10.22 1.48 11.47
C VAL A 259 10.14 -0.04 11.59
N TYR A 260 9.23 -0.56 12.42
CA TYR A 260 9.00 -1.99 12.53
C TYR A 260 8.60 -2.61 11.18
N ALA A 261 7.67 -2.00 10.45
CA ALA A 261 7.21 -2.48 9.15
C ALA A 261 8.36 -2.56 8.11
N VAL A 262 9.23 -1.54 8.07
CA VAL A 262 10.43 -1.52 7.23
C VAL A 262 11.35 -2.68 7.57
N ASN A 263 11.65 -2.88 8.87
CA ASN A 263 12.54 -3.93 9.36
C ASN A 263 11.96 -5.34 9.14
N GLN A 264 10.63 -5.49 9.10
CA GLN A 264 9.96 -6.74 8.73
C GLN A 264 9.86 -6.95 7.20
N GLY A 265 10.42 -6.06 6.39
CA GLY A 265 10.47 -6.20 4.94
C GLY A 265 9.14 -5.91 4.24
N ALA A 266 8.19 -5.20 4.86
CA ALA A 266 6.96 -4.77 4.20
C ALA A 266 7.30 -3.91 2.97
N GLY A 267 6.76 -4.27 1.81
CA GLY A 267 7.01 -3.55 0.56
C GLY A 267 6.13 -2.32 0.41
N VAL A 268 4.97 -2.31 1.09
CA VAL A 268 3.99 -1.23 1.10
C VAL A 268 3.57 -0.96 2.53
N ILE A 269 3.44 0.30 2.90
CA ILE A 269 2.99 0.75 4.22
C ILE A 269 1.71 1.54 4.01
N ASN A 270 0.61 1.06 4.59
CA ASN A 270 -0.71 1.69 4.53
C ASN A 270 -0.96 2.47 5.82
N LEU A 271 -1.21 3.76 5.68
CA LEU A 271 -1.52 4.71 6.75
C LEU A 271 -2.92 5.30 6.50
N SER A 272 -3.97 4.53 6.82
CA SER A 272 -5.37 4.99 6.75
C SER A 272 -5.71 5.89 7.95
N ILE A 273 -4.79 6.78 8.28
CA ILE A 273 -4.80 7.67 9.45
C ILE A 273 -4.32 9.05 9.04
N GLY A 274 -4.65 10.05 9.82
CA GLY A 274 -4.20 11.41 9.58
C GLY A 274 -4.39 12.36 10.74
N GLY A 275 -3.64 13.45 10.74
CA GLY A 275 -3.75 14.56 11.67
C GLY A 275 -3.10 15.80 11.07
N ASP A 276 -3.31 16.94 11.72
CA ASP A 276 -2.88 18.28 11.25
C ASP A 276 -1.46 18.68 11.69
N THR A 277 -0.84 17.86 12.52
CA THR A 277 0.47 18.18 13.12
C THR A 277 1.60 17.53 12.33
N ASP A 278 2.54 18.33 11.85
CA ASP A 278 3.82 17.87 11.33
C ASP A 278 4.72 17.46 12.51
N ASP A 279 4.89 16.15 12.68
CA ASP A 279 5.63 15.57 13.80
C ASP A 279 7.01 15.06 13.37
N PRO A 280 8.11 15.50 14.01
CA PRO A 280 9.45 15.11 13.60
C PRO A 280 9.70 13.60 13.66
N SER A 281 9.12 12.87 14.63
CA SER A 281 9.29 11.42 14.72
C SER A 281 8.57 10.69 13.59
N LEU A 282 7.38 11.16 13.22
CA LEU A 282 6.63 10.63 12.08
C LEU A 282 7.37 10.92 10.77
N ARG A 283 7.86 12.15 10.59
CA ARG A 283 8.63 12.57 9.41
C ARG A 283 9.89 11.72 9.24
N ALA A 284 10.68 11.54 10.30
CA ALA A 284 11.87 10.69 10.29
C ALA A 284 11.56 9.24 9.88
N ALA A 285 10.50 8.65 10.46
CA ALA A 285 10.11 7.28 10.15
C ALA A 285 9.60 7.13 8.70
N VAL A 286 8.85 8.10 8.18
CA VAL A 286 8.38 8.13 6.78
C VAL A 286 9.56 8.25 5.83
N ASN A 287 10.49 9.18 6.08
CA ASN A 287 11.69 9.36 5.26
C ASN A 287 12.55 8.11 5.26
N TYR A 288 12.74 7.46 6.42
CA TYR A 288 13.42 6.17 6.51
C TYR A 288 12.74 5.08 5.67
N ALA A 289 11.40 5.00 5.68
CA ALA A 289 10.67 4.04 4.87
C ALA A 289 10.87 4.30 3.36
N LEU A 290 10.79 5.57 2.95
CA LEU A 290 11.00 5.99 1.56
C LEU A 290 12.43 5.70 1.10
N ALA A 291 13.44 6.08 1.90
CA ALA A 291 14.85 5.80 1.64
C ALA A 291 15.13 4.28 1.54
N SER A 292 14.41 3.48 2.33
CA SER A 292 14.44 2.01 2.25
C SER A 292 13.68 1.44 1.04
N GLY A 293 13.18 2.27 0.11
CA GLY A 293 12.47 1.86 -1.10
C GLY A 293 11.08 1.27 -0.82
N ARG A 294 10.44 1.64 0.30
CA ARG A 294 9.07 1.25 0.60
C ARG A 294 8.10 2.22 -0.06
N VAL A 295 6.92 1.72 -0.40
CA VAL A 295 5.81 2.56 -0.88
C VAL A 295 4.98 2.94 0.34
N VAL A 296 4.86 4.24 0.62
CA VAL A 296 4.05 4.76 1.72
C VAL A 296 2.79 5.38 1.12
N VAL A 297 1.63 4.96 1.60
CA VAL A 297 0.31 5.42 1.11
C VAL A 297 -0.49 5.92 2.30
N ALA A 298 -1.05 7.13 2.19
CA ALA A 298 -1.75 7.77 3.30
C ALA A 298 -3.08 8.41 2.89
N ALA A 299 -4.01 8.49 3.83
CA ALA A 299 -5.28 9.17 3.66
C ALA A 299 -5.10 10.69 3.77
N VAL A 300 -5.75 11.46 2.90
CA VAL A 300 -5.66 12.93 2.91
C VAL A 300 -6.56 13.61 3.95
N GLY A 301 -7.44 12.86 4.65
CA GLY A 301 -8.35 13.38 5.68
C GLY A 301 -9.80 13.50 5.20
N ASN A 302 -10.73 13.76 6.15
CA ASN A 302 -12.17 13.68 5.92
C ASN A 302 -12.95 14.92 6.42
N GLU A 303 -12.29 16.06 6.46
CA GLU A 303 -12.85 17.32 6.96
C GLU A 303 -13.48 18.18 5.83
N GLY A 304 -13.31 17.77 4.55
CA GLY A 304 -13.79 18.51 3.39
C GLY A 304 -13.06 19.84 3.19
N THR A 305 -11.82 19.94 3.65
CA THR A 305 -11.04 21.19 3.63
C THR A 305 -9.78 21.06 2.75
N GLY A 306 -9.08 22.19 2.55
CA GLY A 306 -7.76 22.23 1.92
C GLY A 306 -6.59 22.16 2.91
N ALA A 307 -6.85 21.81 4.17
CA ALA A 307 -5.81 21.71 5.20
C ALA A 307 -4.88 20.52 4.92
N LEU A 308 -3.58 20.73 5.18
CA LEU A 308 -2.61 19.65 5.09
C LEU A 308 -2.86 18.61 6.18
N THR A 309 -2.82 17.36 5.78
CA THR A 309 -2.96 16.21 6.68
C THR A 309 -1.70 15.36 6.60
N TYR A 310 -1.06 15.11 7.72
CA TYR A 310 0.10 14.23 7.81
C TYR A 310 -0.32 12.81 8.19
N PRO A 311 0.34 11.80 7.61
CA PRO A 311 1.56 11.82 6.79
C PRO A 311 1.34 12.05 5.29
N ALA A 312 0.11 12.22 4.77
CA ALA A 312 -0.14 12.39 3.33
C ALA A 312 0.61 13.61 2.72
N ALA A 313 0.83 14.67 3.51
CA ALA A 313 1.51 15.87 3.07
C ALA A 313 3.05 15.76 3.02
N TYR A 314 3.64 14.65 3.49
CA TYR A 314 5.09 14.48 3.36
C TYR A 314 5.49 14.14 1.94
N PRO A 315 6.59 14.74 1.40
CA PRO A 315 7.11 14.42 0.09
C PRO A 315 7.36 12.91 -0.08
N GLY A 316 6.94 12.36 -1.22
CA GLY A 316 7.11 10.94 -1.53
C GLY A 316 6.05 9.99 -0.93
N VAL A 317 5.19 10.45 -0.04
CA VAL A 317 3.99 9.73 0.40
C VAL A 317 2.91 9.86 -0.66
N ILE A 318 2.20 8.78 -0.95
CA ILE A 318 1.08 8.78 -1.90
C ILE A 318 -0.20 9.17 -1.16
N GLY A 319 -0.65 10.40 -1.34
CA GLY A 319 -1.86 10.94 -0.73
C GLY A 319 -3.13 10.54 -1.51
N VAL A 320 -4.11 9.98 -0.80
CA VAL A 320 -5.30 9.38 -1.42
C VAL A 320 -6.59 10.06 -0.98
N ALA A 321 -7.30 10.64 -1.95
CA ALA A 321 -8.66 11.16 -1.81
C ALA A 321 -9.73 10.08 -2.03
N ALA A 322 -10.97 10.36 -1.64
CA ALA A 322 -12.08 9.41 -1.73
C ALA A 322 -13.06 9.76 -2.84
N THR A 323 -13.47 8.76 -3.66
CA THR A 323 -14.58 8.89 -4.62
C THR A 323 -15.78 8.03 -4.23
N ASP A 324 -16.96 8.44 -4.71
CA ASP A 324 -18.17 7.64 -4.70
C ASP A 324 -18.25 6.70 -5.93
N ARG A 325 -19.34 5.92 -6.03
CA ARG A 325 -19.58 4.99 -7.15
C ARG A 325 -19.85 5.65 -8.51
N SER A 326 -20.11 6.96 -8.50
CA SER A 326 -20.33 7.76 -9.69
C SER A 326 -19.09 8.52 -10.12
N ASP A 327 -17.93 8.13 -9.60
CA ASP A 327 -16.61 8.75 -9.83
C ASP A 327 -16.54 10.23 -9.37
N ARG A 328 -17.43 10.68 -8.45
CA ARG A 328 -17.37 12.01 -7.86
C ARG A 328 -16.52 11.97 -6.60
N VAL A 329 -15.64 12.95 -6.45
CA VAL A 329 -14.87 13.12 -5.20
C VAL A 329 -15.87 13.41 -4.07
N ALA A 330 -15.75 12.67 -2.96
CA ALA A 330 -16.65 12.80 -1.82
C ALA A 330 -16.49 14.17 -1.14
N ASP A 331 -17.61 14.76 -0.71
CA ASP A 331 -17.61 16.10 -0.12
C ASP A 331 -16.79 16.19 1.17
N PHE A 332 -16.65 15.08 1.90
CA PHE A 332 -15.81 15.00 3.09
C PHE A 332 -14.30 14.89 2.77
N SER A 333 -13.92 14.46 1.55
CA SER A 333 -12.51 14.27 1.22
C SER A 333 -11.76 15.58 1.23
N ASN A 334 -10.65 15.65 1.96
CA ASN A 334 -9.76 16.80 1.90
C ASN A 334 -9.17 16.95 0.50
N SER A 335 -8.76 18.18 0.18
CA SER A 335 -8.20 18.57 -1.11
C SER A 335 -6.87 19.30 -0.91
N GLY A 336 -6.16 19.60 -1.99
CA GLY A 336 -4.91 20.37 -1.95
C GLY A 336 -3.71 19.62 -2.54
N SER A 337 -2.51 20.13 -2.29
CA SER A 337 -1.26 19.60 -2.85
C SER A 337 -0.87 18.20 -2.36
N ALA A 338 -1.48 17.74 -1.26
CA ALA A 338 -1.25 16.40 -0.73
C ALA A 338 -2.04 15.30 -1.48
N VAL A 339 -2.90 15.66 -2.45
CA VAL A 339 -3.69 14.69 -3.20
C VAL A 339 -2.94 14.25 -4.46
N ASP A 340 -2.42 13.03 -4.49
CA ASP A 340 -1.79 12.43 -5.67
C ASP A 340 -2.80 11.78 -6.61
N LEU A 341 -3.79 11.08 -6.02
CA LEU A 341 -4.89 10.43 -6.75
C LEU A 341 -6.06 10.15 -5.82
N ALA A 342 -7.19 9.83 -6.41
CA ALA A 342 -8.39 9.41 -5.69
C ALA A 342 -8.64 7.90 -5.87
N ALA A 343 -9.39 7.31 -4.93
CA ALA A 343 -9.85 5.93 -5.05
C ALA A 343 -11.24 5.76 -4.41
N PRO A 344 -11.96 4.65 -4.70
CA PRO A 344 -13.25 4.38 -4.07
C PRO A 344 -13.18 4.44 -2.54
N GLY A 345 -13.95 5.35 -1.93
CA GLY A 345 -13.91 5.58 -0.49
C GLY A 345 -15.29 5.73 0.15
N VAL A 346 -16.38 5.65 -0.62
CA VAL A 346 -17.75 5.81 -0.11
C VAL A 346 -18.48 4.48 -0.10
N ALA A 347 -19.05 4.10 1.04
CA ALA A 347 -19.82 2.86 1.20
C ALA A 347 -19.02 1.61 0.76
N ILE A 348 -17.82 1.45 1.31
CA ILE A 348 -16.90 0.35 1.03
C ILE A 348 -17.19 -0.82 1.98
N MET A 349 -17.63 -1.94 1.42
CA MET A 349 -17.88 -3.18 2.15
C MET A 349 -16.58 -3.93 2.39
N SER A 350 -16.31 -4.29 3.66
CA SER A 350 -15.13 -5.07 4.04
C SER A 350 -15.32 -5.81 5.36
N THR A 351 -14.33 -6.62 5.73
CA THR A 351 -14.28 -7.41 6.97
C THR A 351 -14.10 -6.50 8.19
N VAL A 352 -14.80 -6.80 9.27
CA VAL A 352 -14.60 -6.17 10.59
C VAL A 352 -14.61 -7.28 11.66
N PRO A 353 -14.17 -7.01 12.91
CA PRO A 353 -14.26 -8.01 13.97
C PRO A 353 -15.67 -8.59 14.11
N GLY A 354 -15.78 -9.90 13.96
CA GLY A 354 -17.04 -10.64 14.06
C GLY A 354 -17.97 -10.53 12.85
N GLY A 355 -17.53 -9.98 11.71
CA GLY A 355 -18.37 -9.91 10.50
C GLY A 355 -17.92 -8.96 9.41
N PHE A 356 -18.89 -8.24 8.85
CA PHE A 356 -18.66 -7.34 7.69
C PHE A 356 -19.44 -6.04 7.88
N ALA A 357 -18.84 -4.93 7.45
CA ALA A 357 -19.47 -3.61 7.53
C ALA A 357 -19.11 -2.75 6.30
N SER A 358 -19.92 -1.73 6.07
CA SER A 358 -19.68 -0.71 5.03
C SER A 358 -19.26 0.59 5.70
N TYR A 359 -18.07 1.09 5.35
CA TYR A 359 -17.50 2.34 5.86
C TYR A 359 -17.29 3.34 4.74
N SER A 360 -17.20 4.63 5.09
CA SER A 360 -16.84 5.72 4.18
C SER A 360 -15.72 6.55 4.78
N GLY A 361 -14.77 6.97 3.94
CA GLY A 361 -13.63 7.79 4.32
C GLY A 361 -12.47 7.65 3.33
N THR A 362 -11.55 8.60 3.35
CA THR A 362 -10.26 8.48 2.65
C THR A 362 -9.47 7.29 3.20
N SER A 363 -9.71 6.91 4.46
CA SER A 363 -9.20 5.68 5.09
C SER A 363 -9.62 4.39 4.36
N MET A 364 -10.75 4.38 3.64
CA MET A 364 -11.22 3.24 2.83
C MET A 364 -10.74 3.31 1.39
N ALA A 365 -10.37 4.49 0.91
CA ALA A 365 -9.75 4.70 -0.40
C ALA A 365 -8.26 4.28 -0.41
N THR A 366 -7.52 4.67 0.62
CA THR A 366 -6.08 4.40 0.80
C THR A 366 -5.70 2.91 0.60
N PRO A 367 -6.39 1.92 1.18
CA PRO A 367 -6.05 0.52 1.03
C PRO A 367 -6.21 -0.01 -0.41
N PHE A 368 -7.05 0.57 -1.26
CA PHE A 368 -7.10 0.20 -2.68
C PHE A 368 -5.83 0.61 -3.41
N VAL A 369 -5.26 1.78 -3.09
CA VAL A 369 -3.99 2.23 -3.63
C VAL A 369 -2.85 1.35 -3.12
N SER A 370 -2.81 1.06 -1.82
CA SER A 370 -1.84 0.14 -1.21
C SER A 370 -1.89 -1.27 -1.84
N ALA A 371 -3.10 -1.78 -2.07
CA ALA A 371 -3.29 -3.07 -2.74
C ALA A 371 -2.81 -3.03 -4.19
N THR A 372 -3.09 -1.94 -4.93
CA THR A 372 -2.58 -1.79 -6.31
C THR A 372 -1.06 -1.69 -6.33
N ALA A 373 -0.44 -1.01 -5.39
CA ALA A 373 1.01 -1.00 -5.22
C ALA A 373 1.56 -2.42 -5.01
N ALA A 374 0.90 -3.22 -4.18
CA ALA A 374 1.27 -4.63 -3.99
C ALA A 374 1.08 -5.47 -5.26
N LEU A 375 0.02 -5.24 -6.04
CA LEU A 375 -0.16 -5.88 -7.35
C LEU A 375 0.96 -5.51 -8.32
N LEU A 376 1.33 -4.24 -8.42
CA LEU A 376 2.42 -3.74 -9.27
C LEU A 376 3.76 -4.38 -8.91
N ARG A 377 4.10 -4.44 -7.62
CA ARG A 377 5.33 -5.08 -7.13
C ARG A 377 5.31 -6.60 -7.36
N SER A 378 4.16 -7.26 -7.18
CA SER A 378 3.99 -8.69 -7.47
C SER A 378 4.18 -8.98 -8.96
N ALA A 379 3.61 -8.16 -9.83
CA ALA A 379 3.79 -8.26 -11.28
C ALA A 379 5.26 -8.05 -11.70
N ALA A 380 5.95 -7.09 -11.08
CA ALA A 380 7.36 -6.81 -11.36
C ALA A 380 8.23 -8.03 -11.09
N VAL A 381 8.07 -8.67 -9.94
CA VAL A 381 8.80 -9.89 -9.57
C VAL A 381 8.44 -11.05 -10.51
N ALA A 382 7.14 -11.32 -10.69
CA ALA A 382 6.68 -12.46 -11.48
C ALA A 382 7.06 -12.39 -12.96
N ARG A 383 7.28 -11.19 -13.49
CA ARG A 383 7.52 -10.93 -14.91
C ARG A 383 8.92 -10.40 -15.24
N GLY A 384 9.76 -10.23 -14.24
CA GLY A 384 11.11 -9.68 -14.43
C GLY A 384 11.11 -8.25 -14.98
N LEU A 385 10.14 -7.41 -14.59
CA LEU A 385 10.00 -6.03 -15.11
C LEU A 385 11.03 -5.06 -14.51
N GLY A 386 11.87 -5.51 -13.59
CA GLY A 386 12.76 -4.64 -12.82
C GLY A 386 11.99 -3.83 -11.76
N ARG A 387 12.58 -2.74 -11.32
CA ARG A 387 11.95 -1.84 -10.34
C ARG A 387 10.84 -1.03 -11.03
N VAL A 388 9.62 -1.14 -10.53
CA VAL A 388 8.46 -0.36 -11.01
C VAL A 388 8.38 0.92 -10.18
N ASP A 389 8.33 2.06 -10.84
CA ASP A 389 7.91 3.32 -10.24
C ASP A 389 6.40 3.27 -10.02
N VAL A 390 6.02 3.01 -8.77
CA VAL A 390 4.62 2.76 -8.40
C VAL A 390 3.77 4.02 -8.58
N LEU A 391 4.24 5.17 -8.08
CA LEU A 391 3.46 6.42 -8.15
C LEU A 391 3.24 6.84 -9.60
N ARG A 392 4.30 6.84 -10.40
CA ARG A 392 4.19 7.15 -11.83
C ARG A 392 3.23 6.22 -12.56
N ALA A 393 3.27 4.91 -12.27
CA ALA A 393 2.35 3.94 -12.87
C ALA A 393 0.90 4.21 -12.48
N LEU A 394 0.65 4.59 -11.22
CA LEU A 394 -0.68 4.94 -10.70
C LEU A 394 -1.21 6.21 -11.36
N GLN A 395 -0.43 7.29 -11.36
CA GLN A 395 -0.83 8.58 -11.92
C GLN A 395 -1.04 8.52 -13.45
N ALA A 396 -0.10 7.92 -14.19
CA ALA A 396 -0.19 7.80 -15.65
C ALA A 396 -1.37 6.92 -16.13
N SER A 397 -1.99 6.16 -15.25
CA SER A 397 -3.09 5.25 -15.57
C SER A 397 -4.41 5.61 -14.92
N ALA A 398 -4.44 6.65 -14.10
CA ALA A 398 -5.64 7.13 -13.44
C ALA A 398 -6.72 7.54 -14.46
N VAL A 399 -7.97 7.40 -14.06
CA VAL A 399 -9.11 7.85 -14.85
C VAL A 399 -9.41 9.28 -14.44
N ASP A 400 -9.29 10.20 -15.37
CA ASP A 400 -9.58 11.62 -15.14
C ASP A 400 -11.03 11.81 -14.65
N VAL A 401 -11.17 12.44 -13.50
CA VAL A 401 -12.45 12.69 -12.83
C VAL A 401 -12.42 14.09 -12.20
N ASP A 402 -13.58 14.65 -11.86
CA ASP A 402 -13.74 16.00 -11.34
C ASP A 402 -13.36 17.06 -12.39
N SER A 403 -12.27 17.79 -12.24
CA SER A 403 -11.80 18.77 -13.24
C SER A 403 -10.82 18.14 -14.22
N PRO A 404 -10.84 18.52 -15.51
CA PRO A 404 -9.94 17.92 -16.50
C PRO A 404 -8.46 18.07 -16.16
N GLY A 405 -7.71 16.97 -16.20
CA GLY A 405 -6.29 16.92 -15.90
C GLY A 405 -6.00 16.73 -14.41
N VAL A 406 -4.79 17.11 -13.97
CA VAL A 406 -4.43 17.03 -12.55
C VAL A 406 -5.08 18.18 -11.78
N ASP A 407 -5.84 17.86 -10.75
CA ASP A 407 -6.55 18.84 -9.92
C ASP A 407 -6.37 18.59 -8.42
N SER A 408 -6.73 19.57 -7.59
CA SER A 408 -6.51 19.52 -6.13
C SER A 408 -7.45 18.57 -5.38
N ARG A 409 -8.51 18.03 -6.00
CA ARG A 409 -9.49 17.16 -5.35
C ARG A 409 -9.28 15.69 -5.66
N SER A 410 -8.87 15.38 -6.88
CA SER A 410 -8.66 14.02 -7.37
C SER A 410 -7.20 13.70 -7.71
N GLY A 411 -6.29 14.68 -7.65
CA GLY A 411 -4.92 14.55 -8.10
C GLY A 411 -4.86 14.20 -9.59
N ALA A 412 -4.19 13.12 -9.94
CA ALA A 412 -4.15 12.59 -11.31
C ALA A 412 -5.47 11.92 -11.75
N GLY A 413 -6.47 11.83 -10.88
CA GLY A 413 -7.74 11.18 -11.14
C GLY A 413 -7.98 9.93 -10.30
N ARG A 414 -9.05 9.18 -10.62
CA ARG A 414 -9.40 7.96 -9.90
C ARG A 414 -8.51 6.78 -10.30
N LEU A 415 -8.05 6.04 -9.29
CA LEU A 415 -7.29 4.79 -9.42
C LEU A 415 -7.90 3.83 -10.44
N SER A 416 -7.07 3.24 -11.29
CA SER A 416 -7.40 2.09 -12.14
C SER A 416 -6.33 0.99 -11.97
N ALA A 417 -6.64 -0.04 -11.20
CA ALA A 417 -5.67 -1.09 -10.87
C ALA A 417 -5.17 -1.83 -12.13
N ARG A 418 -6.09 -2.15 -13.04
CA ARG A 418 -5.72 -2.81 -14.30
C ARG A 418 -4.85 -1.94 -15.19
N ASN A 419 -5.22 -0.67 -15.37
CA ASN A 419 -4.45 0.24 -16.21
C ASN A 419 -3.06 0.49 -15.63
N ALA A 420 -2.93 0.60 -14.29
CA ALA A 420 -1.65 0.73 -13.62
C ALA A 420 -0.72 -0.47 -13.90
N LEU A 421 -1.26 -1.68 -13.80
CA LEU A 421 -0.53 -2.90 -14.18
C LEU A 421 -0.10 -2.89 -15.66
N CYS A 422 -0.96 -2.40 -16.55
CA CYS A 422 -0.62 -2.26 -17.96
C CYS A 422 0.45 -1.20 -18.21
N ALA A 423 0.35 -0.04 -17.57
CA ALA A 423 1.33 1.05 -17.66
C ALA A 423 2.72 0.60 -17.15
N ALA A 424 2.76 -0.24 -16.12
CA ALA A 424 3.98 -0.87 -15.63
C ALA A 424 4.51 -2.03 -16.50
N GLY A 425 3.90 -2.31 -17.65
CA GLY A 425 4.32 -3.37 -18.55
C GLY A 425 3.77 -4.76 -18.24
N ALA A 426 2.96 -4.92 -17.18
CA ALA A 426 2.40 -6.23 -16.85
C ALA A 426 1.40 -6.74 -17.89
N CYS A 427 0.80 -5.88 -18.69
CA CYS A 427 -0.04 -6.23 -19.82
C CYS A 427 0.74 -6.67 -21.07
N SER A 428 2.04 -6.51 -21.09
CA SER A 428 2.92 -7.01 -22.16
C SER A 428 3.20 -8.51 -22.02
N TYR A 429 2.20 -9.33 -21.67
CA TYR A 429 2.17 -10.70 -22.17
C TYR A 429 2.12 -10.57 -23.68
N GLY A 430 3.15 -11.09 -24.34
CA GLY A 430 3.26 -11.04 -25.76
C GLY A 430 1.91 -11.35 -26.37
N LEU A 431 1.39 -10.41 -27.15
CA LEU A 431 0.18 -10.63 -27.90
C LEU A 431 0.35 -11.97 -28.61
N GLN A 432 -0.43 -12.96 -28.25
CA GLN A 432 -0.38 -14.27 -28.90
C GLN A 432 -1.48 -14.32 -29.95
N ALA A 433 -1.10 -14.70 -31.14
CA ALA A 433 -2.03 -14.91 -32.21
C ALA A 433 -2.06 -16.39 -32.55
N ALA A 434 -3.15 -17.05 -32.29
CA ALA A 434 -3.42 -18.37 -32.83
C ALA A 434 -4.10 -18.24 -34.21
N ALA A 435 -3.53 -18.87 -35.22
CA ALA A 435 -4.15 -18.88 -36.54
C ALA A 435 -4.52 -20.32 -36.95
N SER A 436 -5.75 -20.50 -37.38
CA SER A 436 -6.26 -21.78 -37.89
C SER A 436 -6.84 -21.62 -39.27
N MET A 437 -6.82 -22.72 -40.05
CA MET A 437 -7.35 -22.70 -41.43
C MET A 437 -8.34 -23.83 -41.62
N LYS A 438 -9.55 -23.49 -42.03
CA LYS A 438 -10.59 -24.47 -42.42
C LYS A 438 -11.29 -23.99 -43.70
N LYS A 439 -11.39 -24.87 -44.75
CA LYS A 439 -12.08 -24.58 -46.03
C LYS A 439 -11.75 -23.19 -46.61
N ARG A 440 -10.47 -22.82 -46.74
CA ARG A 440 -10.00 -21.50 -47.25
C ARG A 440 -10.39 -20.29 -46.39
N LYS A 441 -10.82 -20.53 -45.17
CA LYS A 441 -11.07 -19.50 -44.18
C LYS A 441 -9.95 -19.57 -43.17
N LEU A 442 -9.10 -18.54 -43.09
CA LEU A 442 -8.06 -18.39 -42.10
C LEU A 442 -8.63 -17.52 -40.98
N THR A 443 -8.77 -18.10 -39.82
CA THR A 443 -9.23 -17.40 -38.60
C THR A 443 -8.04 -17.12 -37.71
N VAL A 444 -7.87 -15.89 -37.33
CA VAL A 444 -6.90 -15.43 -36.34
C VAL A 444 -7.68 -15.16 -35.06
N ARG A 445 -7.19 -15.69 -33.96
CA ARG A 445 -7.72 -15.38 -32.62
C ARG A 445 -6.57 -14.87 -31.79
N LEU A 446 -6.71 -13.66 -31.26
CA LEU A 446 -5.80 -13.09 -30.28
C LEU A 446 -6.15 -13.63 -28.90
N ASN A 447 -5.18 -13.69 -28.02
CA ASN A 447 -5.40 -14.03 -26.60
C ASN A 447 -6.02 -12.87 -25.78
N ARG A 448 -6.44 -11.80 -26.48
CA ARG A 448 -7.11 -10.62 -25.91
C ARG A 448 -8.35 -10.26 -26.74
N GLU A 449 -9.39 -9.79 -26.05
CA GLU A 449 -10.55 -9.16 -26.64
C GLU A 449 -10.21 -7.68 -26.94
N THR A 450 -9.60 -7.43 -28.07
CA THR A 450 -9.16 -6.10 -28.48
C THR A 450 -9.22 -5.93 -29.98
N VAL A 451 -9.40 -4.71 -30.43
CA VAL A 451 -9.32 -4.34 -31.85
C VAL A 451 -7.87 -4.10 -32.21
N GLN A 452 -7.28 -5.01 -32.97
CA GLN A 452 -5.89 -4.96 -33.40
C GLN A 452 -5.78 -5.05 -34.92
N ARG A 453 -4.83 -4.33 -35.51
CA ARG A 453 -4.47 -4.46 -36.91
C ARG A 453 -3.78 -5.79 -37.15
N VAL A 454 -4.28 -6.56 -38.11
CA VAL A 454 -3.77 -7.91 -38.46
C VAL A 454 -3.41 -7.95 -39.94
N ILE A 455 -2.18 -8.33 -40.23
CA ILE A 455 -1.64 -8.39 -41.59
C ILE A 455 -1.51 -9.86 -42.01
N LEU A 456 -2.22 -10.23 -43.06
CA LEU A 456 -2.06 -11.54 -43.72
C LEU A 456 -0.92 -11.47 -44.72
N GLN A 457 0.04 -12.37 -44.63
CA GLN A 457 1.14 -12.53 -45.58
C GLN A 457 1.11 -13.91 -46.23
N ARG A 458 1.47 -13.99 -47.52
CA ARG A 458 1.67 -15.27 -48.23
C ARG A 458 3.13 -15.46 -48.57
N LYS A 459 3.58 -16.70 -48.62
CA LYS A 459 4.92 -17.08 -49.08
C LYS A 459 5.00 -17.06 -50.61
N VAL A 460 5.97 -16.31 -51.17
CA VAL A 460 6.27 -16.22 -52.59
C VAL A 460 7.78 -16.44 -52.75
N GLY A 461 8.19 -17.61 -53.23
CA GLY A 461 9.60 -18.02 -53.20
C GLY A 461 10.11 -18.08 -51.76
N LYS A 462 11.25 -17.40 -51.49
CA LYS A 462 11.82 -17.27 -50.13
C LYS A 462 11.24 -16.08 -49.33
N LYS A 463 10.44 -15.20 -49.95
CA LYS A 463 9.96 -13.96 -49.33
C LYS A 463 8.48 -14.06 -48.88
N TRP A 464 8.11 -13.26 -47.90
CA TRP A 464 6.73 -13.08 -47.44
C TRP A 464 6.18 -11.77 -48.00
N LYS A 465 5.03 -11.84 -48.73
CA LYS A 465 4.36 -10.65 -49.30
C LYS A 465 3.03 -10.44 -48.60
N GLN A 466 2.72 -9.22 -48.23
CA GLN A 466 1.43 -8.82 -47.67
C GLN A 466 0.34 -9.02 -48.71
N VAL A 467 -0.79 -9.58 -48.33
CA VAL A 467 -1.94 -9.82 -49.20
C VAL A 467 -3.23 -9.21 -48.69
N SER A 468 -3.36 -8.97 -47.42
CA SER A 468 -4.54 -8.34 -46.82
C SER A 468 -4.23 -7.78 -45.45
N VAL A 469 -4.95 -6.73 -45.08
CA VAL A 469 -4.95 -6.14 -43.72
C VAL A 469 -6.38 -6.10 -43.25
N ARG A 470 -6.61 -6.43 -41.98
CA ARG A 470 -7.91 -6.32 -41.30
C ARG A 470 -7.69 -5.92 -39.84
N SER A 471 -8.69 -5.32 -39.25
CA SER A 471 -8.76 -5.21 -37.79
C SER A 471 -9.49 -6.45 -37.23
N THR A 472 -9.13 -6.87 -36.02
CA THR A 472 -9.94 -7.82 -35.26
C THR A 472 -11.26 -7.17 -34.85
N MET A 473 -12.27 -7.99 -34.61
CA MET A 473 -13.46 -7.56 -33.84
C MET A 473 -13.07 -7.32 -32.38
N ALA A 474 -13.94 -6.71 -31.60
CA ALA A 474 -13.73 -6.51 -30.15
C ALA A 474 -13.43 -7.83 -29.41
N SER A 475 -13.93 -8.96 -29.91
CA SER A 475 -13.62 -10.31 -29.43
C SER A 475 -12.21 -10.82 -29.75
N GLY A 476 -11.32 -9.99 -30.29
CA GLY A 476 -9.96 -10.38 -30.67
C GLY A 476 -9.88 -11.29 -31.91
N VAL A 477 -10.94 -11.44 -32.70
CA VAL A 477 -11.00 -12.36 -33.83
C VAL A 477 -10.96 -11.62 -35.15
N ALA A 478 -10.12 -12.09 -36.10
CA ALA A 478 -10.13 -11.66 -37.49
C ALA A 478 -10.23 -12.87 -38.43
N VAL A 479 -10.92 -12.71 -39.56
CA VAL A 479 -11.13 -13.78 -40.54
C VAL A 479 -10.73 -13.32 -41.92
N PHE A 480 -9.93 -14.16 -42.62
CA PHE A 480 -9.47 -13.91 -43.98
C PHE A 480 -9.93 -15.03 -44.93
N LYS A 481 -10.37 -14.68 -46.14
CA LYS A 481 -10.52 -15.64 -47.25
C LYS A 481 -9.17 -15.80 -47.95
N VAL A 482 -8.68 -17.02 -48.11
CA VAL A 482 -7.38 -17.31 -48.72
C VAL A 482 -7.51 -18.05 -50.03
N LYS A 483 -6.58 -17.82 -50.98
CA LYS A 483 -6.56 -18.48 -52.30
C LYS A 483 -5.80 -19.79 -52.23
N LYS A 484 -6.29 -20.84 -52.96
CA LYS A 484 -5.72 -22.21 -52.97
C LYS A 484 -4.28 -22.28 -53.53
N ARG A 485 -3.86 -21.30 -54.31
CA ARG A 485 -2.56 -21.31 -55.01
C ARG A 485 -1.33 -20.91 -54.20
N ALA A 486 -1.48 -20.57 -52.92
CA ALA A 486 -0.33 -20.18 -52.09
C ALA A 486 0.19 -21.35 -51.27
N LYS A 487 1.53 -21.54 -51.23
CA LYS A 487 2.19 -22.62 -50.49
C LYS A 487 1.99 -22.49 -48.96
N ALA A 488 1.98 -21.29 -48.46
CA ALA A 488 1.75 -21.02 -47.03
C ALA A 488 1.31 -19.58 -46.77
N TYR A 489 0.62 -19.38 -45.67
CA TYR A 489 0.26 -18.09 -45.12
C TYR A 489 0.81 -17.93 -43.68
N ARG A 490 1.10 -16.71 -43.26
CA ARG A 490 1.31 -16.36 -41.88
C ARG A 490 0.57 -15.05 -41.55
N VAL A 491 0.36 -14.82 -40.28
CA VAL A 491 -0.24 -13.58 -39.77
C VAL A 491 0.81 -12.80 -39.02
N VAL A 492 0.84 -11.51 -39.26
CA VAL A 492 1.65 -10.56 -38.51
C VAL A 492 0.67 -9.58 -37.80
N VAL A 493 0.79 -9.46 -36.50
CA VAL A 493 0.15 -8.39 -35.72
C VAL A 493 1.25 -7.40 -35.42
N PRO A 494 1.22 -6.19 -35.96
CA PRO A 494 2.25 -5.18 -35.70
C PRO A 494 2.35 -4.83 -34.21
N ALA A 495 3.52 -4.36 -33.77
CA ALA A 495 3.68 -3.78 -32.45
C ALA A 495 2.79 -2.53 -32.32
N THR A 496 2.33 -2.28 -31.10
CA THR A 496 1.67 -1.04 -30.67
C THR A 496 2.47 -0.46 -29.50
N SER A 497 2.06 0.67 -28.96
CA SER A 497 2.61 1.20 -27.70
C SER A 497 2.47 0.21 -26.53
N GLU A 498 1.50 -0.71 -26.61
CA GLU A 498 1.15 -1.65 -25.54
C GLU A 498 1.58 -3.11 -25.82
N THR A 499 1.97 -3.46 -27.04
CA THR A 499 2.24 -4.85 -27.44
C THR A 499 3.41 -4.99 -28.40
N SER A 500 4.24 -6.01 -28.20
CA SER A 500 5.25 -6.42 -29.18
C SER A 500 4.60 -7.03 -30.43
N ALA A 501 5.29 -6.95 -31.57
CA ALA A 501 4.81 -7.57 -32.79
C ALA A 501 4.76 -9.10 -32.66
N VAL A 502 3.70 -9.72 -33.18
CA VAL A 502 3.51 -11.17 -33.17
C VAL A 502 3.46 -11.72 -34.58
N VAL A 503 4.21 -12.79 -34.83
CA VAL A 503 4.19 -13.51 -36.11
C VAL A 503 3.79 -14.96 -35.86
N THR A 504 2.68 -15.42 -36.47
CA THR A 504 2.23 -16.81 -36.32
C THR A 504 3.14 -17.77 -37.07
N ARG A 505 3.16 -19.05 -36.66
CA ARG A 505 3.75 -20.11 -37.46
C ARG A 505 3.07 -20.17 -38.83
N PRO A 506 3.83 -20.53 -39.91
CA PRO A 506 3.26 -20.67 -41.24
C PRO A 506 2.18 -21.76 -41.31
N LEU A 507 1.05 -21.45 -41.92
CA LEU A 507 -0.05 -22.36 -42.17
C LEU A 507 -0.03 -22.80 -43.64
N LYS A 508 0.07 -24.10 -43.87
CA LYS A 508 -0.02 -24.67 -45.24
C LYS A 508 -1.49 -24.71 -45.65
N VAL A 509 -1.78 -24.36 -46.93
CA VAL A 509 -3.11 -24.55 -47.52
C VAL A 509 -3.21 -25.99 -47.99
N ARG A 510 -4.06 -26.77 -47.36
CA ARG A 510 -4.43 -28.12 -47.79
C ARG A 510 -5.59 -28.06 -48.76
#